data_e4aedbe9aed2c5d7a93a4c41b9146892
#
_entry.id   e4aedbe9aed2c5d7a93a4c41b9146892
#
_cell.length_a   1.000
_cell.length_b   1.000
_cell.length_c   1.000
_cell.angle_alpha   90.00
_cell.angle_beta   90.00
_cell.angle_gamma   90.00
#
_symmetry.space_group_name_H-M   'P 1'
#
loop_
_entity.id
_entity.type
_entity.pdbx_description
1 polymer ?
#
loop_
_entity_poly.entity_id
_entity_poly.type
_entity_poly.pdbx_seq_one_letter_code
_entity_poly.pdbx_strand_id
1 'polypeptide(L)'
;MSWIRLNDVAKGYDQKVMLREVFFRLADGDRIGLIGRNGTGKTTLLQLLLGRETPDVGTVDVTEGARIGYFSQFSELDGDRSIQAELESLFVAVHAIEVELAEVEAALGGDLDEKQMYKLVDRQAELLDAMENSGGWTYHQQIDTVLSMLGFNTERRELPVDRLSGGWRNRAALAKILIEAPDVLLLDEPTNFLDVAGIAWLERWLRDFRGALLVVSHDRAFLEQVVTSIVEIENHHLQTYDGSYSEYVQQKQFRLKNLEREFSNEQQLLAYEQEAISDRKEAVKNPSGVLKRRLANIKKSKSPRPVDTVVTAIYGGLHVHDNLAEITGISKSYGEQRLFENISFTVHRGDRIAITGPNGCGKTTLVDILVGAEQPDSGKIKWKTKAPSFIYYNQVLADLDLDDTVSHSVNAMPGSLALTATKKEVHRFLTLLQFSEMDLKSKIGVLSGGQKARVALAQCLLFGAGVIVLDEPTNHLDLQSTQVLERALMAFPGAVILVSHDRFFVEKVAFRQLSFDGKGGVTEIAGVQMA
;
A
#
# COMPACT_ATOMS: atom_id res chain seq x y z
N MET A 1 -5.56 -28.30 -6.51
CA MET A 1 -4.15 -28.70 -6.79
C MET A 1 -3.24 -27.74 -6.04
N SER A 2 -1.99 -28.11 -5.67
CA SER A 2 -1.08 -27.13 -5.02
C SER A 2 -0.08 -26.66 -6.05
N TRP A 3 -0.07 -25.35 -6.33
CA TRP A 3 0.83 -24.76 -7.34
C TRP A 3 2.25 -24.56 -6.80
N ILE A 4 2.36 -24.09 -5.54
CA ILE A 4 3.66 -23.78 -4.92
C ILE A 4 3.64 -24.27 -3.46
N ARG A 5 4.76 -24.85 -2.99
CA ARG A 5 4.94 -25.27 -1.61
C ARG A 5 6.34 -24.93 -1.12
N LEU A 6 6.41 -24.35 0.08
CA LEU A 6 7.65 -24.13 0.83
C LEU A 6 7.66 -25.08 2.02
N ASN A 7 8.76 -25.80 2.21
CA ASN A 7 8.95 -26.73 3.31
C ASN A 7 10.19 -26.35 4.09
N ASP A 8 10.02 -25.94 5.34
CA ASP A 8 11.06 -25.55 6.30
C ASP A 8 12.07 -24.55 5.73
N VAL A 9 11.57 -23.52 5.03
CA VAL A 9 12.42 -22.57 4.32
C VAL A 9 12.99 -21.53 5.28
N ALA A 10 14.32 -21.32 5.19
CA ALA A 10 15.00 -20.19 5.81
C ALA A 10 15.77 -19.41 4.75
N LYS A 11 15.81 -18.06 4.92
CA LYS A 11 16.57 -17.14 4.06
C LYS A 11 17.08 -15.96 4.85
N GLY A 12 18.34 -15.60 4.63
CA GLY A 12 18.97 -14.43 5.20
C GLY A 12 19.89 -13.74 4.19
N TYR A 13 20.30 -12.52 4.50
CA TYR A 13 21.28 -11.75 3.73
C TYR A 13 22.34 -11.24 4.72
N ASP A 14 23.59 -11.56 4.48
CA ASP A 14 24.72 -11.28 5.36
C ASP A 14 24.47 -11.79 6.79
N GLN A 15 24.25 -10.89 7.75
CA GLN A 15 23.95 -11.22 9.15
C GLN A 15 22.48 -11.06 9.53
N LYS A 16 21.62 -10.69 8.57
CA LYS A 16 20.20 -10.43 8.80
C LYS A 16 19.35 -11.60 8.36
N VAL A 17 18.72 -12.29 9.31
CA VAL A 17 17.71 -13.31 9.04
C VAL A 17 16.44 -12.60 8.55
N MET A 18 15.90 -13.04 7.40
CA MET A 18 14.65 -12.54 6.84
C MET A 18 13.49 -13.49 7.11
N LEU A 19 13.70 -14.77 6.84
CA LEU A 19 12.71 -15.83 7.00
C LEU A 19 13.33 -17.01 7.73
N ARG A 20 12.56 -17.68 8.59
CA ARG A 20 13.01 -18.83 9.38
C ARG A 20 11.89 -19.81 9.57
N GLU A 21 12.16 -21.11 9.35
CA GLU A 21 11.21 -22.20 9.55
C GLU A 21 9.85 -21.93 8.86
N VAL A 22 9.92 -21.49 7.60
CA VAL A 22 8.74 -21.12 6.83
C VAL A 22 8.12 -22.32 6.15
N PHE A 23 6.86 -22.58 6.49
CA PHE A 23 5.98 -23.49 5.80
C PHE A 23 4.87 -22.70 5.13
N PHE A 24 4.73 -22.84 3.82
CA PHE A 24 3.72 -22.13 3.07
C PHE A 24 3.20 -22.98 1.92
N ARG A 25 1.94 -22.82 1.60
CA ARG A 25 1.31 -23.50 0.47
C ARG A 25 0.40 -22.52 -0.25
N LEU A 26 0.47 -22.52 -1.57
CA LEU A 26 -0.44 -21.81 -2.45
C LEU A 26 -1.13 -22.82 -3.38
N ALA A 27 -2.43 -22.97 -3.23
CA ALA A 27 -3.24 -23.93 -3.96
C ALA A 27 -4.20 -23.21 -4.92
N ASP A 28 -4.78 -23.98 -5.81
CA ASP A 28 -5.77 -23.51 -6.76
C ASP A 28 -6.96 -22.87 -6.04
N GLY A 29 -7.37 -21.68 -6.49
CA GLY A 29 -8.44 -20.90 -5.89
C GLY A 29 -8.10 -20.21 -4.57
N ASP A 30 -6.89 -20.38 -4.02
CA ASP A 30 -6.45 -19.62 -2.83
C ASP A 30 -6.38 -18.12 -3.14
N ARG A 31 -6.82 -17.29 -2.19
CA ARG A 31 -6.77 -15.82 -2.25
C ARG A 31 -6.13 -15.32 -0.97
N ILE A 32 -4.82 -15.15 -1.01
CA ILE A 32 -4.00 -14.87 0.16
C ILE A 32 -3.49 -13.44 0.14
N GLY A 33 -3.75 -12.69 1.22
CA GLY A 33 -3.12 -11.41 1.50
C GLY A 33 -1.82 -11.60 2.29
N LEU A 34 -0.69 -11.17 1.76
CA LEU A 34 0.58 -11.20 2.46
C LEU A 34 0.87 -9.84 3.10
N ILE A 35 0.90 -9.81 4.42
CA ILE A 35 1.15 -8.59 5.19
C ILE A 35 2.37 -8.73 6.09
N GLY A 36 2.86 -7.62 6.57
CA GLY A 36 4.01 -7.54 7.46
C GLY A 36 4.68 -6.17 7.40
N ARG A 37 5.50 -5.87 8.41
CA ARG A 37 6.25 -4.61 8.46
C ARG A 37 7.19 -4.46 7.25
N ASN A 38 7.57 -3.23 6.94
CA ASN A 38 8.58 -3.00 5.92
C ASN A 38 9.92 -3.64 6.33
N GLY A 39 10.54 -4.36 5.38
CA GLY A 39 11.80 -5.06 5.61
C GLY A 39 11.70 -6.38 6.38
N THR A 40 10.50 -6.97 6.53
CA THR A 40 10.31 -8.30 7.17
C THR A 40 10.53 -9.48 6.23
N GLY A 41 10.69 -9.24 4.92
CA GLY A 41 10.93 -10.32 3.94
C GLY A 41 9.76 -10.62 3.01
N LYS A 42 8.75 -9.72 2.87
CA LYS A 42 7.64 -9.91 1.92
C LYS A 42 8.17 -10.12 0.48
N THR A 43 8.99 -9.19 0.01
CA THR A 43 9.61 -9.30 -1.34
C THR A 43 10.54 -10.52 -1.43
N THR A 44 11.29 -10.86 -0.38
CA THR A 44 12.11 -12.08 -0.33
C THR A 44 11.25 -13.33 -0.51
N LEU A 45 10.10 -13.41 0.17
CA LEU A 45 9.16 -14.51 0.02
C LEU A 45 8.65 -14.60 -1.43
N LEU A 46 8.25 -13.48 -2.04
CA LEU A 46 7.83 -13.46 -3.45
C LEU A 46 8.95 -13.91 -4.40
N GLN A 47 10.21 -13.50 -4.18
CA GLN A 47 11.34 -13.92 -5.01
C GLN A 47 11.63 -15.43 -4.88
N LEU A 48 11.46 -16.00 -3.68
CA LEU A 48 11.54 -17.45 -3.44
C LEU A 48 10.44 -18.20 -4.18
N LEU A 49 9.18 -17.72 -4.14
CA LEU A 49 8.04 -18.31 -4.85
C LEU A 49 8.22 -18.26 -6.37
N LEU A 50 8.91 -17.24 -6.90
CA LEU A 50 9.26 -17.08 -8.31
C LEU A 50 10.46 -17.93 -8.75
N GLY A 51 11.17 -18.57 -7.81
CA GLY A 51 12.41 -19.27 -8.10
C GLY A 51 13.57 -18.35 -8.48
N ARG A 52 13.44 -17.03 -8.29
CA ARG A 52 14.50 -16.04 -8.55
C ARG A 52 15.55 -15.99 -7.44
N GLU A 53 15.18 -16.43 -6.25
CA GLU A 53 16.04 -16.61 -5.09
C GLU A 53 16.01 -18.07 -4.65
N THR A 54 17.15 -18.56 -4.16
CA THR A 54 17.25 -19.90 -3.57
C THR A 54 17.19 -19.80 -2.05
N PRO A 55 16.48 -20.71 -1.36
CA PRO A 55 16.50 -20.75 0.10
C PRO A 55 17.89 -21.19 0.61
N ASP A 56 18.27 -20.71 1.81
CA ASP A 56 19.49 -21.15 2.49
C ASP A 56 19.27 -22.51 3.16
N VAL A 57 18.03 -22.79 3.58
CA VAL A 57 17.58 -24.08 4.14
C VAL A 57 16.19 -24.38 3.60
N GLY A 58 15.85 -25.67 3.48
CA GLY A 58 14.53 -26.12 3.05
C GLY A 58 14.38 -26.22 1.52
N THR A 59 13.15 -26.41 1.05
CA THR A 59 12.83 -26.57 -0.38
C THR A 59 11.66 -25.68 -0.81
N VAL A 60 11.70 -25.27 -2.06
CA VAL A 60 10.61 -24.59 -2.77
C VAL A 60 10.20 -25.48 -3.94
N ASP A 61 9.00 -26.01 -3.87
CA ASP A 61 8.46 -26.90 -4.89
C ASP A 61 7.40 -26.14 -5.71
N VAL A 62 7.61 -26.00 -7.00
CA VAL A 62 6.67 -25.38 -7.95
C VAL A 62 6.17 -26.47 -8.90
N THR A 63 4.86 -26.53 -9.13
CA THR A 63 4.27 -27.49 -10.07
C THR A 63 4.81 -27.25 -11.48
N GLU A 64 5.25 -28.30 -12.14
CA GLU A 64 5.78 -28.23 -13.50
C GLU A 64 4.70 -27.72 -14.48
N GLY A 65 5.06 -26.76 -15.32
CA GLY A 65 4.14 -26.13 -16.28
C GLY A 65 3.24 -25.05 -15.73
N ALA A 66 3.30 -24.72 -14.43
CA ALA A 66 2.54 -23.62 -13.85
C ALA A 66 2.96 -22.26 -14.44
N ARG A 67 2.00 -21.51 -14.97
CA ARG A 67 2.23 -20.13 -15.43
C ARG A 67 2.08 -19.18 -14.27
N ILE A 68 3.18 -18.52 -13.87
CA ILE A 68 3.19 -17.58 -12.75
C ILE A 68 3.30 -16.16 -13.31
N GLY A 69 2.24 -15.37 -13.14
CA GLY A 69 2.24 -13.93 -13.40
C GLY A 69 2.75 -13.18 -12.16
N TYR A 70 3.71 -12.29 -12.34
CA TYR A 70 4.24 -11.47 -11.25
C TYR A 70 4.20 -10.00 -11.60
N PHE A 71 3.48 -9.24 -10.81
CA PHE A 71 3.46 -7.79 -10.86
C PHE A 71 4.30 -7.21 -9.73
N SER A 72 5.28 -6.38 -10.11
CA SER A 72 6.05 -5.55 -9.19
C SER A 72 6.21 -4.14 -9.75
N GLN A 73 6.68 -3.24 -8.93
CA GLN A 73 6.94 -1.85 -9.30
C GLN A 73 7.92 -1.67 -10.48
N PHE A 74 8.65 -2.73 -10.85
CA PHE A 74 9.65 -2.73 -11.92
C PHE A 74 9.41 -3.85 -12.94
N SER A 75 8.15 -4.08 -13.31
CA SER A 75 7.84 -5.08 -14.35
C SER A 75 8.38 -4.65 -15.70
N GLU A 76 9.05 -5.57 -16.40
CA GLU A 76 9.67 -5.32 -17.71
C GLU A 76 8.62 -5.34 -18.82
N LEU A 77 8.60 -4.30 -19.64
CA LEU A 77 7.85 -4.18 -20.87
C LEU A 77 8.82 -3.81 -22.00
N ASP A 78 8.50 -4.20 -23.23
CA ASP A 78 9.25 -3.76 -24.41
C ASP A 78 9.04 -2.24 -24.60
N GLY A 79 10.09 -1.47 -24.36
CA GLY A 79 10.05 -0.01 -24.35
C GLY A 79 9.71 0.62 -25.70
N ASP A 80 10.08 -0.02 -26.79
CA ASP A 80 9.93 0.53 -28.15
C ASP A 80 8.51 0.36 -28.71
N ARG A 81 7.71 -0.55 -28.14
CA ARG A 81 6.34 -0.82 -28.57
C ARG A 81 5.33 0.02 -27.85
N SER A 82 4.20 0.30 -28.51
CA SER A 82 3.02 0.83 -27.82
C SER A 82 2.40 -0.24 -26.93
N ILE A 83 1.67 0.19 -25.86
CA ILE A 83 1.00 -0.78 -24.98
C ILE A 83 -0.04 -1.60 -25.76
N GLN A 84 -0.72 -1.01 -26.73
CA GLN A 84 -1.66 -1.71 -27.59
C GLN A 84 -0.96 -2.85 -28.34
N ALA A 85 0.16 -2.56 -29.03
CA ALA A 85 0.94 -3.55 -29.76
C ALA A 85 1.57 -4.62 -28.85
N GLU A 86 1.98 -4.24 -27.63
CA GLU A 86 2.53 -5.18 -26.65
C GLU A 86 1.47 -6.19 -26.19
N LEU A 87 0.25 -5.73 -25.93
CA LEU A 87 -0.86 -6.62 -25.53
C LEU A 87 -1.35 -7.49 -26.69
N GLU A 88 -1.42 -6.95 -27.90
CA GLU A 88 -1.77 -7.73 -29.11
C GLU A 88 -0.73 -8.83 -29.37
N SER A 89 0.54 -8.58 -29.07
CA SER A 89 1.60 -9.59 -29.24
C SER A 89 1.42 -10.84 -28.37
N LEU A 90 0.60 -10.80 -27.32
CA LEU A 90 0.26 -11.98 -26.53
C LEU A 90 -0.63 -12.97 -27.32
N PHE A 91 -1.29 -12.49 -28.35
CA PHE A 91 -2.26 -13.25 -29.17
C PHE A 91 -1.72 -13.63 -30.57
N VAL A 92 -0.38 -13.75 -30.73
CA VAL A 92 0.24 -14.11 -32.02
C VAL A 92 -0.35 -15.40 -32.59
N ALA A 93 -0.61 -16.40 -31.75
CA ALA A 93 -1.23 -17.64 -32.19
C ALA A 93 -2.68 -17.43 -32.71
N VAL A 94 -3.45 -16.55 -32.09
CA VAL A 94 -4.79 -16.17 -32.53
C VAL A 94 -4.73 -15.43 -33.84
N HIS A 95 -3.82 -14.46 -33.98
CA HIS A 95 -3.61 -13.75 -35.25
C HIS A 95 -3.24 -14.69 -36.40
N ALA A 96 -2.41 -15.70 -36.14
CA ALA A 96 -2.09 -16.69 -37.16
C ALA A 96 -3.33 -17.48 -37.60
N ILE A 97 -4.25 -17.82 -36.66
CA ILE A 97 -5.52 -18.48 -36.96
C ILE A 97 -6.43 -17.53 -37.76
N GLU A 98 -6.53 -16.25 -37.39
CA GLU A 98 -7.33 -15.24 -38.11
C GLU A 98 -6.88 -15.09 -39.56
N VAL A 99 -5.55 -14.98 -39.78
CA VAL A 99 -4.99 -14.88 -41.15
C VAL A 99 -5.30 -16.12 -41.96
N GLU A 100 -5.04 -17.31 -41.40
CA GLU A 100 -5.31 -18.57 -42.08
C GLU A 100 -6.81 -18.78 -42.38
N LEU A 101 -7.69 -18.36 -41.42
CA LEU A 101 -9.14 -18.42 -41.62
C LEU A 101 -9.58 -17.53 -42.79
N ALA A 102 -9.06 -16.28 -42.84
CA ALA A 102 -9.33 -15.37 -43.96
C ALA A 102 -8.83 -15.90 -45.30
N GLU A 103 -7.65 -16.58 -45.34
CA GLU A 103 -7.13 -17.23 -46.54
C GLU A 103 -8.01 -18.39 -47.00
N VAL A 104 -8.46 -19.23 -46.04
CA VAL A 104 -9.39 -20.35 -46.34
C VAL A 104 -10.75 -19.83 -46.81
N GLU A 105 -11.30 -18.79 -46.22
CA GLU A 105 -12.57 -18.17 -46.64
C GLU A 105 -12.46 -17.57 -48.06
N ALA A 106 -11.35 -16.87 -48.35
CA ALA A 106 -11.06 -16.34 -49.67
C ALA A 106 -10.96 -17.47 -50.73
N ALA A 107 -10.30 -18.57 -50.36
CA ALA A 107 -10.15 -19.72 -51.23
C ALA A 107 -11.49 -20.43 -51.50
N LEU A 108 -12.38 -20.53 -50.48
CA LEU A 108 -13.70 -21.11 -50.62
C LEU A 108 -14.61 -20.30 -51.56
N GLY A 109 -14.34 -19.01 -51.78
CA GLY A 109 -15.04 -18.15 -52.74
C GLY A 109 -14.58 -18.34 -54.19
N GLY A 110 -13.55 -19.18 -54.47
CA GLY A 110 -12.99 -19.42 -55.80
C GLY A 110 -13.66 -20.60 -56.55
N ASP A 111 -13.16 -20.86 -57.74
CA ASP A 111 -13.60 -22.03 -58.56
C ASP A 111 -12.83 -23.27 -58.07
N LEU A 112 -13.50 -24.14 -57.31
CA LEU A 112 -12.89 -25.30 -56.64
C LEU A 112 -13.48 -26.61 -57.15
N ASP A 113 -12.62 -27.65 -57.22
CA ASP A 113 -13.15 -29.01 -57.35
C ASP A 113 -13.71 -29.51 -56.00
N GLU A 114 -14.58 -30.55 -56.10
CA GLU A 114 -15.28 -31.10 -54.94
C GLU A 114 -14.32 -31.56 -53.82
N LYS A 115 -13.16 -32.09 -54.15
CA LYS A 115 -12.18 -32.57 -53.22
C LYS A 115 -11.39 -31.45 -52.54
N GLN A 116 -11.15 -30.36 -53.25
CA GLN A 116 -10.53 -29.14 -52.70
C GLN A 116 -11.50 -28.43 -51.75
N MET A 117 -12.79 -28.34 -52.12
CA MET A 117 -13.81 -27.76 -51.30
C MET A 117 -13.97 -28.49 -49.95
N TYR A 118 -14.03 -29.84 -49.95
CA TYR A 118 -14.13 -30.60 -48.71
C TYR A 118 -12.90 -30.36 -47.79
N LYS A 119 -11.68 -30.34 -48.33
CA LYS A 119 -10.47 -30.07 -47.52
C LYS A 119 -10.50 -28.67 -46.89
N LEU A 120 -10.96 -27.66 -47.63
CA LEU A 120 -11.03 -26.30 -47.11
C LEU A 120 -12.13 -26.15 -46.07
N VAL A 121 -13.24 -26.81 -46.23
CA VAL A 121 -14.35 -26.84 -45.24
C VAL A 121 -13.88 -27.52 -43.94
N ASP A 122 -13.20 -28.68 -44.04
CA ASP A 122 -12.63 -29.35 -42.86
C ASP A 122 -11.62 -28.46 -42.17
N ARG A 123 -10.73 -27.78 -42.93
CA ARG A 123 -9.74 -26.85 -42.37
C ARG A 123 -10.40 -25.64 -41.71
N GLN A 124 -11.45 -25.07 -42.30
CA GLN A 124 -12.22 -23.99 -41.72
C GLN A 124 -12.83 -24.40 -40.38
N ALA A 125 -13.40 -25.60 -40.30
CA ALA A 125 -13.98 -26.10 -39.05
C ALA A 125 -12.89 -26.25 -37.94
N GLU A 126 -11.71 -26.81 -38.27
CA GLU A 126 -10.61 -26.89 -37.34
C GLU A 126 -10.14 -25.51 -36.82
N LEU A 127 -10.07 -24.50 -37.73
CA LEU A 127 -9.66 -23.14 -37.37
C LEU A 127 -10.72 -22.42 -36.52
N LEU A 128 -12.01 -22.62 -36.81
CA LEU A 128 -13.09 -22.09 -36.00
C LEU A 128 -13.09 -22.68 -34.58
N ASP A 129 -12.90 -24.00 -34.46
CA ASP A 129 -12.74 -24.66 -33.16
C ASP A 129 -11.51 -24.14 -32.40
N ALA A 130 -10.37 -23.96 -33.10
CA ALA A 130 -9.16 -23.40 -32.51
C ALA A 130 -9.37 -21.95 -32.06
N MET A 131 -10.10 -21.14 -32.82
CA MET A 131 -10.45 -19.76 -32.50
C MET A 131 -11.34 -19.68 -31.24
N GLU A 132 -12.35 -20.56 -31.14
CA GLU A 132 -13.22 -20.65 -29.97
C GLU A 132 -12.44 -21.08 -28.71
N ASN A 133 -11.64 -22.14 -28.83
CA ASN A 133 -10.85 -22.68 -27.72
C ASN A 133 -9.76 -21.71 -27.21
N SER A 134 -9.23 -20.84 -28.09
CA SER A 134 -8.24 -19.82 -27.74
C SER A 134 -8.84 -18.51 -27.22
N GLY A 135 -10.19 -18.37 -27.22
CA GLY A 135 -10.87 -17.10 -26.88
C GLY A 135 -10.64 -16.00 -27.92
N GLY A 136 -10.27 -16.38 -29.16
CA GLY A 136 -9.85 -15.47 -30.22
C GLY A 136 -10.92 -14.46 -30.62
N TRP A 137 -12.21 -14.79 -30.49
CA TRP A 137 -13.31 -13.86 -30.80
C TRP A 137 -13.44 -12.67 -29.87
N THR A 138 -12.86 -12.71 -28.66
CA THR A 138 -13.10 -11.73 -27.61
C THR A 138 -11.85 -10.99 -27.16
N TYR A 139 -10.65 -11.36 -27.62
CA TYR A 139 -9.41 -10.80 -27.08
C TYR A 139 -9.26 -9.29 -27.31
N HIS A 140 -9.69 -8.76 -28.47
CA HIS A 140 -9.71 -7.31 -28.71
C HIS A 140 -10.57 -6.58 -27.67
N GLN A 141 -11.77 -7.11 -27.40
CA GLN A 141 -12.66 -6.53 -26.39
C GLN A 141 -12.06 -6.63 -24.97
N GLN A 142 -11.34 -7.72 -24.67
CA GLN A 142 -10.63 -7.87 -23.39
C GLN A 142 -9.52 -6.83 -23.25
N ILE A 143 -8.68 -6.64 -24.28
CA ILE A 143 -7.64 -5.60 -24.31
C ILE A 143 -8.26 -4.22 -24.11
N ASP A 144 -9.31 -3.88 -24.87
CA ASP A 144 -9.99 -2.60 -24.77
C ASP A 144 -10.57 -2.35 -23.39
N THR A 145 -11.20 -3.37 -22.80
CA THR A 145 -11.77 -3.29 -21.46
C THR A 145 -10.69 -3.04 -20.42
N VAL A 146 -9.63 -3.85 -20.43
CA VAL A 146 -8.53 -3.72 -19.46
C VAL A 146 -7.86 -2.35 -19.57
N LEU A 147 -7.50 -1.92 -20.78
CA LEU A 147 -6.86 -0.62 -20.99
C LEU A 147 -7.75 0.56 -20.59
N SER A 148 -9.05 0.52 -20.94
CA SER A 148 -10.01 1.56 -20.55
C SER A 148 -10.16 1.67 -19.04
N MET A 149 -10.26 0.53 -18.34
CA MET A 149 -10.43 0.48 -16.88
C MET A 149 -9.17 0.89 -16.13
N LEU A 150 -7.98 0.69 -16.73
CA LEU A 150 -6.72 1.22 -16.20
C LEU A 150 -6.48 2.69 -16.59
N GLY A 151 -7.44 3.32 -17.29
CA GLY A 151 -7.45 4.74 -17.61
C GLY A 151 -6.66 5.13 -18.87
N PHE A 152 -6.29 4.17 -19.73
CA PHE A 152 -5.64 4.46 -21.01
C PHE A 152 -6.64 5.03 -22.02
N ASN A 153 -6.46 6.30 -22.40
CA ASN A 153 -7.15 6.87 -23.54
C ASN A 153 -6.48 6.44 -24.85
N THR A 154 -7.15 6.66 -25.99
CA THR A 154 -6.65 6.26 -27.32
C THR A 154 -5.25 6.77 -27.60
N GLU A 155 -4.97 8.03 -27.29
CA GLU A 155 -3.67 8.66 -27.52
C GLU A 155 -2.53 7.96 -26.74
N ARG A 156 -2.76 7.61 -25.45
CA ARG A 156 -1.76 6.93 -24.62
C ARG A 156 -1.54 5.48 -25.00
N ARG A 157 -2.52 4.82 -25.62
CA ARG A 157 -2.40 3.43 -26.07
C ARG A 157 -1.38 3.28 -27.19
N GLU A 158 -1.25 4.32 -28.04
CA GLU A 158 -0.35 4.36 -29.18
C GLU A 158 1.07 4.84 -28.84
N LEU A 159 1.26 5.43 -27.65
CA LEU A 159 2.58 5.88 -27.24
C LEU A 159 3.50 4.70 -26.93
N PRO A 160 4.78 4.76 -27.35
CA PRO A 160 5.80 3.82 -26.89
C PRO A 160 5.87 3.78 -25.37
N VAL A 161 6.04 2.57 -24.80
CA VAL A 161 6.09 2.36 -23.34
C VAL A 161 7.16 3.24 -22.68
N ASP A 162 8.29 3.46 -23.32
CA ASP A 162 9.37 4.31 -22.81
C ASP A 162 9.01 5.79 -22.69
N ARG A 163 8.00 6.24 -23.42
CA ARG A 163 7.48 7.63 -23.32
C ARG A 163 6.42 7.80 -22.23
N LEU A 164 5.98 6.71 -21.64
CA LEU A 164 5.04 6.74 -20.52
C LEU A 164 5.76 7.11 -19.21
N SER A 165 5.08 7.82 -18.32
CA SER A 165 5.59 8.02 -16.96
C SER A 165 5.62 6.69 -16.18
N GLY A 166 6.40 6.63 -15.09
CA GLY A 166 6.54 5.41 -14.27
C GLY A 166 5.19 4.83 -13.81
N GLY A 167 4.24 5.67 -13.41
CA GLY A 167 2.90 5.21 -13.02
C GLY A 167 2.11 4.60 -14.19
N TRP A 168 2.24 5.14 -15.39
CA TRP A 168 1.61 4.58 -16.59
C TRP A 168 2.29 3.29 -17.07
N ARG A 169 3.62 3.18 -16.92
CA ARG A 169 4.34 1.92 -17.20
C ARG A 169 3.87 0.80 -16.26
N ASN A 170 3.69 1.10 -14.99
CA ASN A 170 3.18 0.12 -14.03
C ASN A 170 1.76 -0.33 -14.36
N ARG A 171 0.86 0.59 -14.78
CA ARG A 171 -0.47 0.22 -15.27
C ARG A 171 -0.41 -0.66 -16.52
N ALA A 172 0.51 -0.35 -17.44
CA ALA A 172 0.73 -1.17 -18.64
C ALA A 172 1.21 -2.59 -18.29
N ALA A 173 2.15 -2.72 -17.36
CA ALA A 173 2.63 -4.01 -16.87
C ALA A 173 1.51 -4.81 -16.18
N LEU A 174 0.67 -4.14 -15.38
CA LEU A 174 -0.50 -4.78 -14.79
C LEU A 174 -1.47 -5.26 -15.87
N ALA A 175 -1.78 -4.44 -16.88
CA ALA A 175 -2.63 -4.83 -18.01
C ALA A 175 -2.14 -6.13 -18.68
N LYS A 176 -0.84 -6.21 -18.97
CA LYS A 176 -0.23 -7.39 -19.59
C LYS A 176 -0.47 -8.66 -18.77
N ILE A 177 -0.15 -8.62 -17.48
CA ILE A 177 -0.29 -9.77 -16.59
C ILE A 177 -1.75 -10.21 -16.44
N LEU A 178 -2.69 -9.25 -16.36
CA LEU A 178 -4.11 -9.56 -16.24
C LEU A 178 -4.66 -10.23 -17.52
N ILE A 179 -4.18 -9.83 -18.69
CA ILE A 179 -4.58 -10.43 -19.98
C ILE A 179 -3.96 -11.82 -20.16
N GLU A 180 -2.73 -12.04 -19.71
CA GLU A 180 -2.06 -13.35 -19.76
C GLU A 180 -2.82 -14.42 -18.95
N ALA A 181 -3.66 -14.03 -18.00
CA ALA A 181 -4.46 -14.90 -17.13
C ALA A 181 -3.66 -16.12 -16.62
N PRO A 182 -2.63 -15.95 -15.80
CA PRO A 182 -1.77 -17.01 -15.32
C PRO A 182 -2.50 -17.97 -14.36
N ASP A 183 -1.91 -19.13 -14.08
CA ASP A 183 -2.44 -20.09 -13.10
C ASP A 183 -2.20 -19.63 -11.66
N VAL A 184 -1.10 -18.89 -11.45
CA VAL A 184 -0.74 -18.24 -10.17
C VAL A 184 -0.46 -16.77 -10.42
N LEU A 185 -1.10 -15.90 -9.67
CA LEU A 185 -0.91 -14.45 -9.74
C LEU A 185 -0.29 -13.93 -8.44
N LEU A 186 0.90 -13.36 -8.56
CA LEU A 186 1.62 -12.72 -7.46
C LEU A 186 1.61 -11.20 -7.70
N LEU A 187 1.00 -10.42 -6.80
CA LEU A 187 0.89 -8.97 -6.92
C LEU A 187 1.61 -8.28 -5.75
N ASP A 188 2.55 -7.39 -6.06
CA ASP A 188 3.27 -6.58 -5.07
C ASP A 188 2.81 -5.11 -5.19
N GLU A 189 1.98 -4.66 -4.25
CA GLU A 189 1.40 -3.31 -4.14
C GLU A 189 0.67 -2.84 -5.43
N PRO A 190 -0.31 -3.60 -5.96
CA PRO A 190 -0.94 -3.29 -7.24
C PRO A 190 -1.80 -2.01 -7.21
N THR A 191 -2.21 -1.55 -6.04
CA THR A 191 -3.09 -0.38 -5.86
C THR A 191 -2.36 0.96 -5.93
N ASN A 192 -1.04 1.00 -5.75
CA ASN A 192 -0.26 2.24 -5.61
C ASN A 192 -0.34 3.22 -6.78
N PHE A 193 -0.77 2.77 -7.97
CA PHE A 193 -0.80 3.60 -9.18
C PHE A 193 -2.21 3.76 -9.75
N LEU A 194 -3.20 3.19 -9.07
CA LEU A 194 -4.59 3.21 -9.48
C LEU A 194 -5.36 4.31 -8.74
N ASP A 195 -6.38 4.86 -9.39
CA ASP A 195 -7.38 5.67 -8.72
C ASP A 195 -8.51 4.77 -8.17
N VAL A 196 -9.45 5.38 -7.47
CA VAL A 196 -10.57 4.66 -6.83
C VAL A 196 -11.34 3.79 -7.84
N ALA A 197 -11.56 4.28 -9.06
CA ALA A 197 -12.26 3.53 -10.10
C ALA A 197 -11.44 2.33 -10.59
N GLY A 198 -10.14 2.52 -10.79
CA GLY A 198 -9.19 1.46 -11.16
C GLY A 198 -9.07 0.38 -10.07
N ILE A 199 -9.01 0.78 -8.80
CA ILE A 199 -8.99 -0.15 -7.67
C ILE A 199 -10.29 -0.97 -7.62
N ALA A 200 -11.45 -0.32 -7.70
CA ALA A 200 -12.75 -1.00 -7.67
C ALA A 200 -12.95 -1.96 -8.85
N TRP A 201 -12.38 -1.65 -10.01
CA TRP A 201 -12.36 -2.58 -11.14
C TRP A 201 -11.42 -3.76 -10.89
N LEU A 202 -10.19 -3.52 -10.40
CA LEU A 202 -9.24 -4.58 -10.09
C LEU A 202 -9.79 -5.54 -9.02
N GLU A 203 -10.45 -5.02 -8.00
CA GLU A 203 -11.15 -5.83 -6.98
C GLU A 203 -12.18 -6.79 -7.61
N ARG A 204 -12.99 -6.30 -8.55
CA ARG A 204 -13.97 -7.13 -9.26
C ARG A 204 -13.28 -8.17 -10.13
N TRP A 205 -12.28 -7.78 -10.91
CA TRP A 205 -11.53 -8.67 -11.77
C TRP A 205 -10.87 -9.80 -10.97
N LEU A 206 -10.22 -9.46 -9.85
CA LEU A 206 -9.56 -10.43 -8.98
C LEU A 206 -10.56 -11.37 -8.30
N ARG A 207 -11.78 -10.94 -8.00
CA ARG A 207 -12.84 -11.82 -7.49
C ARG A 207 -13.25 -12.90 -8.49
N ASP A 208 -13.26 -12.57 -9.77
CA ASP A 208 -13.64 -13.48 -10.84
C ASP A 208 -12.44 -14.34 -11.31
N PHE A 209 -11.23 -13.98 -10.94
CA PHE A 209 -10.03 -14.73 -11.28
C PHE A 209 -10.07 -16.14 -10.67
N ARG A 210 -9.83 -17.17 -11.50
CA ARG A 210 -9.97 -18.59 -11.09
C ARG A 210 -8.68 -19.19 -10.55
N GLY A 211 -7.52 -18.63 -10.87
CA GLY A 211 -6.22 -19.12 -10.41
C GLY A 211 -5.94 -18.81 -8.94
N ALA A 212 -4.76 -19.18 -8.48
CA ALA A 212 -4.26 -18.85 -7.15
C ALA A 212 -3.75 -17.40 -7.10
N LEU A 213 -4.12 -16.67 -6.06
CA LEU A 213 -3.73 -15.27 -5.83
C LEU A 213 -2.93 -15.13 -4.54
N LEU A 214 -1.77 -14.50 -4.62
CA LEU A 214 -1.04 -13.95 -3.48
C LEU A 214 -0.83 -12.46 -3.72
N VAL A 215 -1.38 -11.62 -2.85
CA VAL A 215 -1.26 -10.17 -2.97
C VAL A 215 -0.60 -9.55 -1.74
N VAL A 216 0.43 -8.75 -1.96
CA VAL A 216 0.99 -7.83 -0.98
C VAL A 216 0.30 -6.50 -1.17
N SER A 217 -0.37 -5.98 -0.16
CA SER A 217 -0.94 -4.64 -0.19
C SER A 217 -1.03 -4.03 1.20
N HIS A 218 -0.93 -2.71 1.24
CA HIS A 218 -1.20 -1.91 2.42
C HIS A 218 -2.61 -1.30 2.39
N ASP A 219 -3.33 -1.45 1.27
CA ASP A 219 -4.74 -1.05 1.13
C ASP A 219 -5.66 -2.09 1.79
N ARG A 220 -6.23 -1.71 2.93
CA ARG A 220 -7.09 -2.58 3.75
C ARG A 220 -8.43 -2.84 3.08
N ALA A 221 -9.00 -1.84 2.39
CA ALA A 221 -10.26 -1.97 1.68
C ALA A 221 -10.13 -2.97 0.54
N PHE A 222 -9.02 -2.87 -0.19
CA PHE A 222 -8.68 -3.81 -1.23
C PHE A 222 -8.51 -5.25 -0.69
N LEU A 223 -7.73 -5.43 0.38
CA LEU A 223 -7.57 -6.74 1.02
C LEU A 223 -8.92 -7.29 1.49
N GLU A 224 -9.76 -6.46 2.15
CA GLU A 224 -11.09 -6.87 2.62
C GLU A 224 -11.96 -7.46 1.50
N GLN A 225 -11.86 -6.92 0.28
CA GLN A 225 -12.69 -7.32 -0.85
C GLN A 225 -12.14 -8.51 -1.65
N VAL A 226 -10.82 -8.75 -1.58
CA VAL A 226 -10.14 -9.64 -2.53
C VAL A 226 -9.68 -10.94 -1.88
N VAL A 227 -9.30 -10.93 -0.60
CA VAL A 227 -8.65 -12.10 0.02
C VAL A 227 -9.59 -12.89 0.93
N THR A 228 -9.32 -14.19 1.05
CA THR A 228 -10.04 -15.11 1.93
C THR A 228 -9.18 -15.61 3.09
N SER A 229 -7.89 -15.30 3.06
CA SER A 229 -6.97 -15.54 4.18
C SER A 229 -5.84 -14.53 4.17
N ILE A 230 -5.26 -14.30 5.35
CA ILE A 230 -4.13 -13.40 5.54
C ILE A 230 -2.94 -14.21 6.06
N VAL A 231 -1.79 -14.00 5.45
CA VAL A 231 -0.51 -14.50 5.94
C VAL A 231 0.33 -13.30 6.41
N GLU A 232 0.69 -13.30 7.68
CA GLU A 232 1.51 -12.25 8.26
C GLU A 232 2.94 -12.74 8.50
N ILE A 233 3.92 -11.95 8.10
CA ILE A 233 5.31 -12.17 8.48
C ILE A 233 5.58 -11.46 9.81
N GLU A 234 5.71 -12.23 10.88
CA GLU A 234 6.00 -11.75 12.23
C GLU A 234 7.19 -12.52 12.83
N ASN A 235 8.20 -11.80 13.33
CA ASN A 235 9.42 -12.38 13.92
C ASN A 235 10.10 -13.45 13.03
N HIS A 236 10.15 -13.22 11.71
CA HIS A 236 10.75 -14.09 10.69
C HIS A 236 9.94 -15.37 10.36
N HIS A 237 8.79 -15.58 10.97
CA HIS A 237 7.90 -16.70 10.73
C HIS A 237 6.62 -16.26 10.02
N LEU A 238 5.95 -17.19 9.34
CA LEU A 238 4.62 -16.97 8.78
C LEU A 238 3.54 -17.35 9.78
N GLN A 239 2.56 -16.48 9.94
CA GLN A 239 1.35 -16.74 10.70
C GLN A 239 0.14 -16.58 9.78
N THR A 240 -0.64 -17.64 9.62
CA THR A 240 -1.85 -17.63 8.80
C THR A 240 -3.07 -17.34 9.67
N TYR A 241 -3.99 -16.55 9.10
CA TYR A 241 -5.29 -16.21 9.65
C TYR A 241 -6.34 -16.44 8.57
N ASP A 242 -7.35 -17.24 8.85
CA ASP A 242 -8.45 -17.49 7.93
C ASP A 242 -9.45 -16.33 7.98
N GLY A 243 -9.99 -15.96 6.81
CA GLY A 243 -10.98 -14.92 6.66
C GLY A 243 -10.47 -13.63 6.04
N SER A 244 -11.32 -12.60 6.06
CA SER A 244 -11.06 -11.27 5.53
C SER A 244 -10.05 -10.49 6.39
N TYR A 245 -9.69 -9.29 5.92
CA TYR A 245 -8.82 -8.40 6.68
C TYR A 245 -9.43 -8.00 8.05
N SER A 246 -10.72 -7.78 8.11
CA SER A 246 -11.43 -7.45 9.37
C SER A 246 -11.38 -8.61 10.37
N GLU A 247 -11.56 -9.83 9.89
CA GLU A 247 -11.46 -11.03 10.71
C GLU A 247 -10.03 -11.26 11.21
N TYR A 248 -9.03 -11.05 10.36
CA TYR A 248 -7.63 -11.05 10.78
C TYR A 248 -7.37 -10.07 11.92
N VAL A 249 -7.86 -8.82 11.82
CA VAL A 249 -7.67 -7.80 12.88
C VAL A 249 -8.27 -8.28 14.20
N GLN A 250 -9.46 -8.88 14.18
CA GLN A 250 -10.11 -9.43 15.38
C GLN A 250 -9.32 -10.60 15.97
N GLN A 251 -8.91 -11.57 15.14
CA GLN A 251 -8.12 -12.73 15.57
C GLN A 251 -6.78 -12.29 16.16
N LYS A 252 -6.10 -11.34 15.53
CA LYS A 252 -4.84 -10.78 16.03
C LYS A 252 -5.01 -10.07 17.37
N GLN A 253 -6.06 -9.25 17.52
CA GLN A 253 -6.36 -8.59 18.80
C GLN A 253 -6.64 -9.60 19.92
N PHE A 254 -7.38 -10.64 19.62
CA PHE A 254 -7.65 -11.72 20.57
C PHE A 254 -6.36 -12.44 20.98
N ARG A 255 -5.52 -12.80 20.01
CA ARG A 255 -4.20 -13.43 20.26
C ARG A 255 -3.32 -12.54 21.15
N LEU A 256 -3.22 -11.24 20.84
CA LEU A 256 -2.42 -10.30 21.64
C LEU A 256 -2.93 -10.18 23.07
N LYS A 257 -4.26 -10.10 23.28
CA LYS A 257 -4.85 -10.09 24.62
C LYS A 257 -4.56 -11.36 25.41
N ASN A 258 -4.56 -12.51 24.76
CA ASN A 258 -4.23 -13.77 25.42
C ASN A 258 -2.75 -13.80 25.83
N LEU A 259 -1.84 -13.37 24.93
CA LEU A 259 -0.41 -13.25 25.24
C LEU A 259 -0.14 -12.27 26.39
N GLU A 260 -0.86 -11.13 26.43
CA GLU A 260 -0.75 -10.15 27.53
C GLU A 260 -1.24 -10.76 28.87
N ARG A 261 -2.33 -11.54 28.84
CA ARG A 261 -2.83 -12.27 30.04
C ARG A 261 -1.84 -13.31 30.51
N GLU A 262 -1.31 -14.13 29.60
CA GLU A 262 -0.30 -15.14 29.94
C GLU A 262 0.95 -14.48 30.55
N PHE A 263 1.41 -13.37 29.95
CA PHE A 263 2.54 -12.61 30.47
C PHE A 263 2.26 -12.00 31.85
N SER A 264 1.04 -11.44 32.05
CA SER A 264 0.62 -10.90 33.36
C SER A 264 0.56 -11.99 34.43
N ASN A 265 0.00 -13.16 34.09
CA ASN A 265 -0.07 -14.32 34.99
C ASN A 265 1.33 -14.84 35.34
N GLU A 266 2.24 -14.90 34.36
CA GLU A 266 3.63 -15.31 34.59
C GLU A 266 4.37 -14.32 35.49
N GLN A 267 4.14 -13.00 35.31
CA GLN A 267 4.68 -11.97 36.20
C GLN A 267 4.14 -12.09 37.64
N GLN A 268 2.85 -12.35 37.81
CA GLN A 268 2.24 -12.53 39.13
C GLN A 268 2.80 -13.80 39.81
N LEU A 269 2.96 -14.89 39.06
CA LEU A 269 3.55 -16.12 39.61
C LEU A 269 4.99 -15.89 40.06
N LEU A 270 5.79 -15.15 39.29
CA LEU A 270 7.16 -14.84 39.64
C LEU A 270 7.28 -13.88 40.83
N ALA A 271 6.34 -12.90 40.94
CA ALA A 271 6.25 -12.05 42.10
C ALA A 271 5.92 -12.85 43.36
N TYR A 272 4.95 -13.79 43.29
CA TYR A 272 4.62 -14.70 44.37
C TYR A 272 5.80 -15.58 44.78
N GLU A 273 6.51 -16.18 43.80
CA GLU A 273 7.72 -16.97 44.08
C GLU A 273 8.84 -16.12 44.74
N GLN A 274 8.97 -14.82 44.36
CA GLN A 274 9.92 -13.89 44.98
C GLN A 274 9.54 -13.57 46.44
N GLU A 275 8.26 -13.32 46.71
CA GLU A 275 7.74 -13.14 48.08
C GLU A 275 7.98 -14.37 48.93
N ALA A 276 7.65 -15.58 48.41
CA ALA A 276 7.86 -16.84 49.12
C ALA A 276 9.34 -17.14 49.40
N ILE A 277 10.27 -16.67 48.52
CA ILE A 277 11.72 -16.79 48.73
C ILE A 277 12.20 -15.77 49.77
N SER A 278 11.61 -14.55 49.79
CA SER A 278 11.98 -13.50 50.73
C SER A 278 11.57 -13.84 52.17
N ASP A 279 10.42 -14.50 52.33
CA ASP A 279 9.92 -14.95 53.62
C ASP A 279 10.72 -16.17 54.18
N ARG A 280 11.42 -16.93 53.32
CA ARG A 280 12.37 -17.96 53.70
C ARG A 280 13.79 -17.44 53.85
N LYS A 281 13.98 -16.35 54.58
CA LYS A 281 15.22 -15.56 54.66
C LYS A 281 16.51 -16.29 55.15
N GLU A 282 16.46 -17.58 55.51
CA GLU A 282 17.63 -18.27 56.05
C GLU A 282 18.22 -19.39 55.16
N ALA A 283 17.58 -19.79 54.07
CA ALA A 283 17.97 -21.04 53.40
C ALA A 283 18.57 -20.94 51.99
N VAL A 284 18.54 -19.78 51.28
CA VAL A 284 19.01 -19.76 49.87
C VAL A 284 20.03 -18.66 49.61
N LYS A 285 21.28 -18.96 49.73
CA LYS A 285 22.40 -18.10 49.34
C LYS A 285 22.57 -17.92 47.83
N ASN A 286 21.88 -18.65 46.98
CA ASN A 286 21.88 -18.45 45.50
C ASN A 286 20.52 -18.83 44.89
N PRO A 287 19.81 -17.89 44.28
CA PRO A 287 18.62 -18.23 43.46
C PRO A 287 19.07 -19.07 42.27
N SER A 288 18.34 -20.13 41.94
CA SER A 288 18.66 -21.05 40.85
C SER A 288 18.89 -20.27 39.54
N GLY A 289 19.86 -20.69 38.73
CA GLY A 289 20.20 -20.01 37.47
C GLY A 289 19.02 -19.88 36.50
N VAL A 290 17.98 -20.72 36.65
CA VAL A 290 16.72 -20.66 35.92
C VAL A 290 15.90 -19.44 36.31
N LEU A 291 15.80 -19.11 37.60
CA LEU A 291 15.07 -17.92 38.08
C LEU A 291 15.74 -16.64 37.60
N LYS A 292 17.09 -16.59 37.65
CA LYS A 292 17.85 -15.42 37.13
C LYS A 292 17.68 -15.24 35.63
N ARG A 293 17.62 -16.29 34.82
CA ARG A 293 17.34 -16.23 33.38
C ARG A 293 15.91 -15.78 33.08
N ARG A 294 14.89 -16.30 33.80
CA ARG A 294 13.49 -15.86 33.67
C ARG A 294 13.32 -14.40 34.05
N LEU A 295 13.88 -13.95 35.17
CA LEU A 295 13.86 -12.54 35.60
C LEU A 295 14.57 -11.61 34.60
N ALA A 296 15.67 -12.04 34.00
CA ALA A 296 16.37 -11.26 32.97
C ALA A 296 15.53 -11.12 31.68
N ASN A 297 14.78 -12.16 31.32
CA ASN A 297 13.89 -12.12 30.15
C ASN A 297 12.66 -11.24 30.40
N ILE A 298 12.06 -11.27 31.60
CA ILE A 298 10.92 -10.42 31.97
C ILE A 298 11.32 -8.94 32.06
N LYS A 299 12.49 -8.63 32.59
CA LYS A 299 13.01 -7.25 32.60
C LYS A 299 13.25 -6.68 31.20
N LYS A 300 13.42 -7.53 30.18
CA LYS A 300 13.61 -7.11 28.78
C LYS A 300 12.29 -6.89 28.04
N SER A 301 11.19 -7.53 28.40
CA SER A 301 9.91 -7.32 27.76
C SER A 301 9.14 -6.23 28.48
N LYS A 302 9.22 -5.00 27.97
CA LYS A 302 8.38 -3.88 28.41
C LYS A 302 7.07 -3.95 27.64
N SER A 303 5.94 -3.95 28.34
CA SER A 303 4.64 -3.75 27.71
C SER A 303 4.65 -2.41 26.95
N PRO A 304 4.35 -2.39 25.66
CA PRO A 304 4.26 -1.12 24.93
C PRO A 304 3.11 -0.31 25.51
N ARG A 305 3.37 0.99 25.81
CA ARG A 305 2.29 1.90 26.22
C ARG A 305 1.38 2.16 25.02
N PRO A 306 0.06 2.31 25.23
CA PRO A 306 -0.86 2.66 24.16
C PRO A 306 -0.40 3.93 23.43
N VAL A 307 -0.55 3.95 22.11
CA VAL A 307 -0.18 5.08 21.23
C VAL A 307 -0.84 6.37 21.72
N ASP A 308 -2.10 6.30 22.12
CA ASP A 308 -2.91 7.43 22.56
C ASP A 308 -2.29 8.19 23.73
N THR A 309 -1.66 7.49 24.69
CA THR A 309 -1.00 8.11 25.86
C THR A 309 0.22 8.93 25.45
N VAL A 310 0.98 8.46 24.45
CA VAL A 310 2.18 9.15 23.96
C VAL A 310 1.80 10.39 23.16
N VAL A 311 0.81 10.26 22.29
CA VAL A 311 0.31 11.35 21.43
C VAL A 311 -0.34 12.46 22.27
N THR A 312 -1.16 12.11 23.25
CA THR A 312 -1.79 13.08 24.17
C THR A 312 -0.74 13.85 24.96
N ALA A 313 0.33 13.21 25.40
CA ALA A 313 1.43 13.88 26.10
C ALA A 313 2.15 14.91 25.21
N ILE A 314 2.33 14.61 23.91
CA ILE A 314 2.98 15.52 22.95
C ILE A 314 2.09 16.74 22.66
N TYR A 315 0.79 16.55 22.44
CA TYR A 315 -0.12 17.63 22.04
C TYR A 315 -0.73 18.42 23.18
N GLY A 316 -0.54 18.00 24.42
CA GLY A 316 -1.19 18.59 25.60
C GLY A 316 -0.91 20.09 25.83
N GLY A 317 0.15 20.65 25.24
CA GLY A 317 0.50 22.07 25.32
C GLY A 317 0.21 22.88 24.05
N LEU A 318 -0.35 22.28 23.00
CA LEU A 318 -0.59 22.96 21.73
C LEU A 318 -1.88 23.76 21.74
N HIS A 319 -1.78 25.09 21.63
CA HIS A 319 -2.91 26.00 21.50
C HIS A 319 -3.16 26.37 20.03
N VAL A 320 -4.35 26.08 19.53
CA VAL A 320 -4.78 26.34 18.15
C VAL A 320 -6.00 27.27 18.15
N HIS A 321 -5.98 28.28 17.27
CA HIS A 321 -7.11 29.20 17.10
C HIS A 321 -8.34 28.49 16.51
N ASP A 322 -9.55 28.97 16.82
CA ASP A 322 -10.78 28.32 16.35
C ASP A 322 -11.03 28.45 14.86
N ASN A 323 -10.69 29.61 14.25
CA ASN A 323 -10.80 29.83 12.81
C ASN A 323 -9.41 29.98 12.22
N LEU A 324 -9.04 29.09 11.30
CA LEU A 324 -7.69 28.95 10.75
C LEU A 324 -7.56 29.57 9.36
N ALA A 325 -8.49 29.28 8.46
CA ALA A 325 -8.48 29.78 7.10
C ALA A 325 -9.87 29.96 6.52
N GLU A 326 -9.97 30.90 5.58
CA GLU A 326 -11.15 31.15 4.75
C GLU A 326 -10.75 31.12 3.29
N ILE A 327 -11.34 30.19 2.54
CA ILE A 327 -11.11 29.96 1.12
C ILE A 327 -12.37 30.44 0.38
N THR A 328 -12.21 31.31 -0.62
CA THR A 328 -13.34 31.92 -1.31
C THR A 328 -13.12 31.94 -2.82
N GLY A 329 -13.99 31.24 -3.57
CA GLY A 329 -14.10 31.33 -5.01
C GLY A 329 -12.86 30.87 -5.79
N ILE A 330 -12.10 29.92 -5.28
CA ILE A 330 -10.88 29.39 -5.91
C ILE A 330 -11.23 28.64 -7.18
N SER A 331 -10.59 29.01 -8.30
CA SER A 331 -10.67 28.30 -9.57
C SER A 331 -9.28 28.11 -10.17
N LYS A 332 -9.09 27.02 -10.93
CA LYS A 332 -7.84 26.72 -11.62
C LYS A 332 -8.06 25.93 -12.90
N SER A 333 -7.30 26.32 -13.95
CA SER A 333 -7.26 25.65 -15.25
C SER A 333 -5.84 25.60 -15.78
N TYR A 334 -5.52 24.60 -16.60
CA TYR A 334 -4.29 24.54 -17.38
C TYR A 334 -4.63 24.47 -18.87
N GLY A 335 -4.38 25.56 -19.60
CA GLY A 335 -4.80 25.70 -20.98
C GLY A 335 -6.33 25.59 -21.10
N GLU A 336 -6.80 24.64 -21.91
CA GLU A 336 -8.25 24.38 -22.08
C GLU A 336 -8.82 23.44 -21.01
N GLN A 337 -7.98 22.77 -20.24
CA GLN A 337 -8.41 21.83 -19.21
C GLN A 337 -8.75 22.56 -17.91
N ARG A 338 -10.04 22.63 -17.59
CA ARG A 338 -10.52 23.13 -16.30
C ARG A 338 -10.37 22.03 -15.25
N LEU A 339 -9.65 22.32 -14.15
CA LEU A 339 -9.49 21.40 -13.02
C LEU A 339 -10.64 21.54 -12.02
N PHE A 340 -10.93 22.78 -11.59
CA PHE A 340 -12.03 23.08 -10.68
C PHE A 340 -12.43 24.55 -10.74
N GLU A 341 -13.66 24.83 -10.31
CA GLU A 341 -14.24 26.16 -10.37
C GLU A 341 -14.99 26.52 -9.08
N ASN A 342 -14.79 27.75 -8.60
CA ASN A 342 -15.54 28.40 -7.52
C ASN A 342 -15.56 27.61 -6.20
N ILE A 343 -14.45 27.01 -5.80
CA ILE A 343 -14.33 26.29 -4.52
C ILE A 343 -14.33 27.30 -3.38
N SER A 344 -15.23 27.12 -2.41
CA SER A 344 -15.32 27.95 -1.21
C SER A 344 -15.58 27.07 0.01
N PHE A 345 -14.74 27.19 1.03
CA PHE A 345 -14.92 26.51 2.32
C PHE A 345 -14.11 27.20 3.41
N THR A 346 -14.35 26.82 4.66
CA THR A 346 -13.61 27.31 5.83
C THR A 346 -12.90 26.18 6.54
N VAL A 347 -11.77 26.48 7.17
CA VAL A 347 -10.99 25.55 7.98
C VAL A 347 -11.02 26.00 9.42
N HIS A 348 -11.55 25.15 10.29
CA HIS A 348 -11.66 25.38 11.72
C HIS A 348 -10.76 24.43 12.52
N ARG A 349 -10.49 24.78 13.74
CA ARG A 349 -9.80 23.89 14.69
C ARG A 349 -10.58 22.57 14.84
N GLY A 350 -9.85 21.47 14.77
CA GLY A 350 -10.44 20.13 14.85
C GLY A 350 -10.99 19.59 13.55
N ASP A 351 -11.02 20.40 12.47
CA ASP A 351 -11.46 19.90 11.16
C ASP A 351 -10.55 18.79 10.64
N ARG A 352 -11.17 17.82 10.00
CA ARG A 352 -10.53 16.70 9.29
C ARG A 352 -11.16 16.64 7.91
N ILE A 353 -10.49 17.25 6.93
CA ILE A 353 -11.00 17.44 5.58
C ILE A 353 -10.27 16.51 4.64
N ALA A 354 -10.98 15.56 4.03
CA ALA A 354 -10.44 14.74 2.96
C ALA A 354 -10.73 15.38 1.59
N ILE A 355 -9.75 15.35 0.70
CA ILE A 355 -9.88 15.74 -0.71
C ILE A 355 -9.83 14.44 -1.52
N THR A 356 -10.92 14.12 -2.23
CA THR A 356 -11.08 12.87 -2.97
C THR A 356 -11.51 13.13 -4.41
N GLY A 357 -11.30 12.16 -5.30
CA GLY A 357 -11.69 12.23 -6.70
C GLY A 357 -10.71 11.51 -7.62
N PRO A 358 -11.01 11.43 -8.93
CA PRO A 358 -10.17 10.77 -9.93
C PRO A 358 -8.74 11.32 -10.01
N ASN A 359 -7.83 10.54 -10.59
CA ASN A 359 -6.47 11.04 -10.85
C ASN A 359 -6.50 12.15 -11.92
N GLY A 360 -5.69 13.20 -11.70
CA GLY A 360 -5.59 14.35 -12.60
C GLY A 360 -6.73 15.36 -12.49
N CYS A 361 -7.68 15.21 -11.54
CA CYS A 361 -8.76 16.20 -11.36
C CYS A 361 -8.35 17.47 -10.59
N GLY A 362 -7.08 17.58 -10.14
CA GLY A 362 -6.57 18.80 -9.50
C GLY A 362 -6.47 18.75 -7.97
N LYS A 363 -6.49 17.57 -7.32
CA LYS A 363 -6.37 17.44 -5.86
C LYS A 363 -5.08 18.05 -5.33
N THR A 364 -3.93 17.62 -5.85
CA THR A 364 -2.61 18.16 -5.48
C THR A 364 -2.51 19.65 -5.83
N THR A 365 -3.05 20.09 -6.98
CA THR A 365 -3.09 21.51 -7.36
C THR A 365 -3.87 22.36 -6.35
N LEU A 366 -5.01 21.85 -5.84
CA LEU A 366 -5.73 22.53 -4.76
C LEU A 366 -4.89 22.61 -3.49
N VAL A 367 -4.21 21.55 -3.11
CA VAL A 367 -3.28 21.54 -1.97
C VAL A 367 -2.15 22.54 -2.17
N ASP A 368 -1.51 22.58 -3.33
CA ASP A 368 -0.43 23.51 -3.67
C ASP A 368 -0.90 24.98 -3.60
N ILE A 369 -2.13 25.26 -4.04
CA ILE A 369 -2.74 26.58 -3.89
C ILE A 369 -3.01 26.90 -2.41
N LEU A 370 -3.48 25.95 -1.61
CA LEU A 370 -3.73 26.14 -0.16
C LEU A 370 -2.44 26.49 0.59
N VAL A 371 -1.33 25.86 0.23
CA VAL A 371 -0.02 26.11 0.86
C VAL A 371 0.77 27.25 0.22
N GLY A 372 0.23 27.84 -0.86
CA GLY A 372 0.84 29.00 -1.54
C GLY A 372 1.98 28.65 -2.48
N ALA A 373 2.18 27.37 -2.80
CA ALA A 373 3.14 26.91 -3.80
C ALA A 373 2.69 27.25 -5.23
N GLU A 374 1.37 27.36 -5.44
CA GLU A 374 0.78 27.76 -6.72
C GLU A 374 -0.27 28.85 -6.52
N GLN A 375 -0.49 29.70 -7.56
CA GLN A 375 -1.50 30.75 -7.54
C GLN A 375 -2.80 30.26 -8.20
N PRO A 376 -3.97 30.56 -7.61
CA PRO A 376 -5.25 30.32 -8.28
C PRO A 376 -5.47 31.31 -9.44
N ASP A 377 -6.26 30.91 -10.43
CA ASP A 377 -6.67 31.81 -11.51
C ASP A 377 -7.69 32.83 -11.01
N SER A 378 -8.52 32.47 -10.06
CA SER A 378 -9.46 33.37 -9.38
C SER A 378 -9.67 32.95 -7.94
N GLY A 379 -10.28 33.87 -7.15
CA GLY A 379 -10.53 33.65 -5.73
C GLY A 379 -9.38 34.07 -4.83
N LYS A 380 -9.48 33.75 -3.55
CA LYS A 380 -8.45 34.10 -2.55
C LYS A 380 -8.49 33.16 -1.34
N ILE A 381 -7.33 33.03 -0.70
CA ILE A 381 -7.15 32.33 0.57
C ILE A 381 -6.73 33.36 1.62
N LYS A 382 -7.41 33.34 2.75
CA LYS A 382 -7.08 34.18 3.89
C LYS A 382 -6.78 33.30 5.11
N TRP A 383 -5.51 33.12 5.42
CA TRP A 383 -5.07 32.54 6.67
C TRP A 383 -5.26 33.56 7.80
N LYS A 384 -5.90 33.14 8.89
CA LYS A 384 -6.24 34.06 10.03
C LYS A 384 -5.19 34.04 11.14
N THR A 385 -4.21 33.14 11.06
CA THR A 385 -3.11 33.06 12.01
C THR A 385 -1.80 33.56 11.40
N LYS A 386 -0.89 34.11 12.25
CA LYS A 386 0.48 34.46 11.81
C LYS A 386 1.25 33.18 11.49
N ALA A 387 2.10 33.21 10.48
CA ALA A 387 2.93 32.09 10.05
C ALA A 387 3.84 31.55 11.19
N PRO A 388 4.13 30.22 11.20
CA PRO A 388 3.66 29.22 10.27
C PRO A 388 2.32 28.63 10.70
N SER A 389 1.26 28.89 9.94
CA SER A 389 -0.08 28.37 10.23
C SER A 389 -0.29 26.94 9.79
N PHE A 390 0.53 26.44 8.87
CA PHE A 390 0.44 25.07 8.35
C PHE A 390 1.82 24.43 8.15
N ILE A 391 1.84 23.11 8.03
CA ILE A 391 2.97 22.31 7.57
C ILE A 391 2.51 21.36 6.47
N TYR A 392 3.29 21.24 5.40
CA TYR A 392 2.98 20.41 4.23
C TYR A 392 3.94 19.23 4.10
N TYR A 393 3.41 18.03 4.15
CA TYR A 393 4.18 16.77 4.20
C TYR A 393 5.11 16.60 3.00
N ASN A 394 4.64 16.83 1.75
CA ASN A 394 5.47 16.64 0.57
C ASN A 394 6.65 17.63 0.53
N GLN A 395 6.44 18.87 0.97
CA GLN A 395 7.51 19.85 1.09
C GLN A 395 8.54 19.40 2.12
N VAL A 396 8.09 18.96 3.32
CA VAL A 396 8.99 18.46 4.36
C VAL A 396 9.78 17.24 3.87
N LEU A 397 9.15 16.35 3.11
CA LEU A 397 9.82 15.18 2.54
C LEU A 397 10.88 15.57 1.50
N ALA A 398 10.61 16.57 0.67
CA ALA A 398 11.55 17.08 -0.34
C ALA A 398 12.74 17.81 0.29
N ASP A 399 12.51 18.52 1.40
CA ASP A 399 13.50 19.38 2.08
C ASP A 399 14.29 18.65 3.19
N LEU A 400 14.17 17.31 3.31
CA LEU A 400 14.92 16.54 4.29
C LEU A 400 16.43 16.70 4.12
N ASP A 401 17.13 17.14 5.17
CA ASP A 401 18.58 17.15 5.21
C ASP A 401 19.13 15.72 5.32
N LEU A 402 19.69 15.23 4.22
CA LEU A 402 20.20 13.86 4.10
C LEU A 402 21.45 13.59 4.95
N ASP A 403 22.17 14.63 5.34
CA ASP A 403 23.36 14.52 6.18
C ASP A 403 23.07 14.55 7.67
N ASP A 404 21.89 14.97 8.05
CA ASP A 404 21.45 15.00 9.44
C ASP A 404 21.02 13.62 9.94
N THR A 405 21.01 13.44 11.28
CA THR A 405 20.51 12.23 11.92
C THR A 405 19.01 12.34 12.16
N VAL A 406 18.31 11.19 12.16
CA VAL A 406 16.85 11.15 12.44
C VAL A 406 16.51 11.86 13.75
N SER A 407 17.25 11.58 14.82
CA SER A 407 16.99 12.19 16.13
C SER A 407 17.21 13.70 16.14
N HIS A 408 18.25 14.21 15.50
CA HIS A 408 18.53 15.64 15.43
C HIS A 408 17.53 16.37 14.54
N SER A 409 17.27 15.86 13.35
CA SER A 409 16.35 16.41 12.37
C SER A 409 14.91 16.64 12.93
N VAL A 410 14.41 15.70 13.74
CA VAL A 410 13.09 15.84 14.39
C VAL A 410 13.12 16.85 15.53
N ASN A 411 14.20 16.92 16.31
CA ASN A 411 14.28 17.81 17.48
C ASN A 411 14.71 19.24 17.14
N ALA A 412 15.40 19.47 16.02
CA ALA A 412 15.96 20.76 15.65
C ALA A 412 15.01 21.67 14.87
N MET A 413 13.82 21.20 14.50
CA MET A 413 12.86 22.00 13.71
C MET A 413 12.40 23.24 14.48
N PRO A 414 12.45 24.44 13.87
CA PRO A 414 11.92 25.66 14.48
C PRO A 414 10.43 25.49 14.81
N GLY A 415 10.06 25.82 16.04
CA GLY A 415 8.65 25.69 16.50
C GLY A 415 8.20 24.27 16.83
N SER A 416 9.11 23.28 16.77
CA SER A 416 8.77 21.89 17.05
C SER A 416 8.28 21.67 18.48
N LEU A 417 7.20 20.90 18.63
CA LEU A 417 6.71 20.39 19.92
C LEU A 417 7.75 19.48 20.58
N ALA A 418 8.67 18.89 19.82
CA ALA A 418 9.77 18.12 20.34
C ALA A 418 10.71 18.93 21.27
N LEU A 419 10.75 20.26 21.12
CA LEU A 419 11.50 21.15 22.01
C LEU A 419 10.84 21.29 23.40
N THR A 420 9.53 21.14 23.49
CA THR A 420 8.76 21.25 24.75
C THR A 420 8.42 19.89 25.35
N ALA A 421 8.36 18.84 24.54
CA ALA A 421 8.15 17.47 24.99
C ALA A 421 9.42 16.89 25.63
N THR A 422 9.26 15.94 26.52
CA THR A 422 10.41 15.25 27.10
C THR A 422 11.10 14.38 26.04
N LYS A 423 12.44 14.29 26.08
CA LYS A 423 13.22 13.40 25.17
C LYS A 423 12.67 11.96 25.17
N LYS A 424 12.09 11.50 26.29
CA LYS A 424 11.48 10.16 26.38
C LYS A 424 10.19 10.06 25.57
N GLU A 425 9.37 11.10 25.50
CA GLU A 425 8.13 11.13 24.74
C GLU A 425 8.40 11.15 23.24
N VAL A 426 9.31 12.02 22.79
CA VAL A 426 9.75 12.06 21.39
C VAL A 426 10.37 10.72 20.97
N HIS A 427 11.26 10.16 21.79
CA HIS A 427 11.88 8.86 21.51
C HIS A 427 10.82 7.74 21.43
N ARG A 428 9.83 7.72 22.33
CA ARG A 428 8.71 6.77 22.27
C ARG A 428 7.88 6.94 21.01
N PHE A 429 7.58 8.19 20.63
CA PHE A 429 6.83 8.48 19.42
C PHE A 429 7.56 7.95 18.17
N LEU A 430 8.86 8.19 18.06
CA LEU A 430 9.69 7.65 16.98
C LEU A 430 9.74 6.11 17.00
N THR A 431 9.78 5.50 18.19
CA THR A 431 9.68 4.03 18.32
C THR A 431 8.34 3.49 17.84
N LEU A 432 7.23 4.21 18.08
CA LEU A 432 5.90 3.86 17.54
C LEU A 432 5.89 3.92 16.01
N LEU A 433 6.59 4.89 15.41
CA LEU A 433 6.84 4.99 13.97
C LEU A 433 7.90 3.98 13.48
N GLN A 434 8.27 3.00 14.31
CA GLN A 434 9.14 1.88 13.98
C GLN A 434 10.61 2.25 13.73
N PHE A 435 11.12 3.32 14.31
CA PHE A 435 12.55 3.59 14.34
C PHE A 435 13.23 2.81 15.45
N SER A 436 14.28 2.06 15.12
CA SER A 436 15.16 1.42 16.08
C SER A 436 16.16 2.42 16.67
N GLU A 437 16.83 2.05 17.77
CA GLU A 437 17.93 2.85 18.35
C GLU A 437 19.06 3.14 17.35
N MET A 438 19.29 2.22 16.41
CA MET A 438 20.28 2.42 15.35
C MET A 438 19.78 3.42 14.31
N ASP A 439 18.51 3.30 13.88
CA ASP A 439 17.91 4.22 12.91
C ASP A 439 17.93 5.67 13.43
N LEU A 440 17.66 5.88 14.73
CA LEU A 440 17.65 7.21 15.34
C LEU A 440 19.01 7.93 15.27
N LYS A 441 20.10 7.17 15.26
CA LYS A 441 21.47 7.67 15.17
C LYS A 441 22.00 7.70 13.74
N SER A 442 21.29 7.07 12.81
CA SER A 442 21.70 7.00 11.41
C SER A 442 21.42 8.32 10.68
N LYS A 443 22.23 8.63 9.67
CA LYS A 443 21.97 9.72 8.74
C LYS A 443 20.71 9.41 7.92
N ILE A 444 19.91 10.43 7.63
CA ILE A 444 18.70 10.31 6.82
C ILE A 444 19.03 9.81 5.41
N GLY A 445 20.19 10.19 4.87
CA GLY A 445 20.64 9.79 3.54
C GLY A 445 20.73 8.27 3.32
N VAL A 446 21.07 7.49 4.35
CA VAL A 446 21.21 6.01 4.27
C VAL A 446 19.91 5.26 4.48
N LEU A 447 18.83 5.96 4.83
CA LEU A 447 17.51 5.37 5.04
C LEU A 447 16.83 5.00 3.73
N SER A 448 15.97 3.98 3.79
CA SER A 448 15.07 3.66 2.67
C SER A 448 14.04 4.77 2.44
N GLY A 449 13.44 4.81 1.24
CA GLY A 449 12.40 5.80 0.91
C GLY A 449 11.25 5.82 1.92
N GLY A 450 10.77 4.64 2.32
CA GLY A 450 9.71 4.53 3.35
C GLY A 450 10.15 4.98 4.75
N GLN A 451 11.43 4.82 5.11
CA GLN A 451 11.96 5.36 6.36
C GLN A 451 12.07 6.89 6.30
N LYS A 452 12.50 7.47 5.16
CA LYS A 452 12.54 8.93 4.93
C LYS A 452 11.12 9.53 5.03
N ALA A 453 10.14 8.87 4.43
CA ALA A 453 8.74 9.26 4.53
C ALA A 453 8.26 9.31 5.99
N ARG A 454 8.63 8.34 6.81
CA ARG A 454 8.32 8.32 8.25
C ARG A 454 9.04 9.42 9.03
N VAL A 455 10.27 9.81 8.66
CA VAL A 455 10.96 10.96 9.27
C VAL A 455 10.20 12.25 8.98
N ALA A 456 9.85 12.51 7.70
CA ALA A 456 9.08 13.68 7.31
C ALA A 456 7.72 13.73 8.02
N LEU A 457 7.06 12.58 8.14
CA LEU A 457 5.80 12.47 8.87
C LEU A 457 5.96 12.79 10.36
N ALA A 458 7.01 12.27 11.00
CA ALA A 458 7.33 12.60 12.39
C ALA A 458 7.58 14.10 12.58
N GLN A 459 8.28 14.73 11.65
CA GLN A 459 8.50 16.17 11.65
C GLN A 459 7.17 16.93 11.53
N CYS A 460 6.29 16.55 10.59
CA CYS A 460 4.98 17.18 10.43
C CYS A 460 4.13 17.10 11.71
N LEU A 461 4.06 15.92 12.32
CA LEU A 461 3.27 15.67 13.52
C LEU A 461 3.82 16.40 14.77
N LEU A 462 5.14 16.60 14.82
CA LEU A 462 5.82 17.24 15.95
C LEU A 462 6.09 18.74 15.73
N PHE A 463 5.78 19.28 14.57
CA PHE A 463 6.04 20.70 14.26
C PHE A 463 5.20 21.67 15.11
N GLY A 464 3.97 21.29 15.44
CA GLY A 464 3.09 22.15 16.23
C GLY A 464 2.37 23.24 15.44
N ALA A 465 2.19 23.05 14.13
CA ALA A 465 1.38 23.91 13.28
C ALA A 465 -0.11 23.86 13.67
N GLY A 466 -0.86 24.88 13.28
CA GLY A 466 -2.33 24.87 13.42
C GLY A 466 -3.02 23.95 12.42
N VAL A 467 -2.40 23.73 11.24
CA VAL A 467 -2.91 22.89 10.16
C VAL A 467 -1.82 21.95 9.66
N ILE A 468 -2.15 20.68 9.53
CA ILE A 468 -1.31 19.67 8.87
C ILE A 468 -1.94 19.35 7.52
N VAL A 469 -1.14 19.47 6.45
CA VAL A 469 -1.54 19.15 5.08
C VAL A 469 -0.77 17.90 4.63
N LEU A 470 -1.49 16.87 4.23
CA LEU A 470 -0.95 15.56 3.86
C LEU A 470 -1.44 15.21 2.46
N ASP A 471 -0.51 14.93 1.54
CA ASP A 471 -0.82 14.42 0.20
C ASP A 471 -0.24 13.00 0.08
N GLU A 472 -1.14 12.02 -0.04
CA GLU A 472 -0.87 10.58 -0.09
C GLU A 472 0.11 10.08 1.01
N PRO A 473 -0.13 10.38 2.30
CA PRO A 473 0.82 10.07 3.36
C PRO A 473 0.92 8.56 3.65
N THR A 474 -0.03 7.77 3.20
CA THR A 474 -0.07 6.31 3.40
C THR A 474 0.79 5.55 2.39
N ASN A 475 1.15 6.18 1.28
CA ASN A 475 2.04 5.61 0.27
C ASN A 475 3.36 5.21 0.85
N HIS A 476 3.94 4.19 0.99
CA HIS A 476 5.21 3.79 1.63
C HIS A 476 5.13 3.52 3.15
N LEU A 477 3.95 3.67 3.77
CA LEU A 477 3.74 3.27 5.15
C LEU A 477 3.23 1.82 5.20
N ASP A 478 3.75 1.05 6.15
CA ASP A 478 3.14 -0.23 6.49
C ASP A 478 1.90 -0.03 7.37
N LEU A 479 1.09 -1.09 7.48
CA LEU A 479 -0.17 -1.06 8.22
C LEU A 479 -0.03 -0.57 9.68
N GLN A 480 1.08 -0.91 10.35
CA GLN A 480 1.32 -0.47 11.73
C GLN A 480 1.64 1.03 11.79
N SER A 481 2.49 1.53 10.90
CA SER A 481 2.79 2.97 10.81
C SER A 481 1.55 3.79 10.43
N THR A 482 0.72 3.27 9.53
CA THR A 482 -0.56 3.89 9.17
C THR A 482 -1.50 3.99 10.38
N GLN A 483 -1.61 2.96 11.21
CA GLN A 483 -2.40 3.00 12.44
C GLN A 483 -1.88 4.02 13.46
N VAL A 484 -0.56 4.19 13.58
CA VAL A 484 0.04 5.23 14.43
C VAL A 484 -0.30 6.61 13.90
N LEU A 485 -0.20 6.81 12.57
CA LEU A 485 -0.59 8.06 11.91
C LEU A 485 -2.06 8.39 12.16
N GLU A 486 -2.98 7.45 11.96
CA GLU A 486 -4.41 7.63 12.22
C GLU A 486 -4.66 8.16 13.64
N ARG A 487 -4.09 7.49 14.64
CA ARG A 487 -4.26 7.89 16.05
C ARG A 487 -3.65 9.25 16.34
N ALA A 488 -2.48 9.55 15.75
CA ALA A 488 -1.84 10.84 15.88
C ALA A 488 -2.70 11.96 15.28
N LEU A 489 -3.25 11.76 14.09
CA LEU A 489 -4.13 12.73 13.43
C LEU A 489 -5.46 12.89 14.14
N MET A 490 -6.04 11.83 14.69
CA MET A 490 -7.27 11.91 15.49
C MET A 490 -7.09 12.70 16.78
N ALA A 491 -5.94 12.55 17.43
CA ALA A 491 -5.61 13.28 18.67
C ALA A 491 -5.05 14.68 18.43
N PHE A 492 -4.72 15.04 17.18
CA PHE A 492 -4.17 16.36 16.85
C PHE A 492 -5.22 17.45 17.10
N PRO A 493 -4.92 18.51 17.88
CA PRO A 493 -5.90 19.53 18.24
C PRO A 493 -6.19 20.56 17.13
N GLY A 494 -5.34 20.66 16.12
CA GLY A 494 -5.50 21.53 14.95
C GLY A 494 -6.35 20.92 13.86
N ALA A 495 -6.31 21.50 12.66
CA ALA A 495 -6.99 20.98 11.48
C ALA A 495 -6.06 20.05 10.67
N VAL A 496 -6.65 19.08 9.98
CA VAL A 496 -5.97 18.21 9.03
C VAL A 496 -6.67 18.31 7.68
N ILE A 497 -5.88 18.55 6.63
CA ILE A 497 -6.31 18.46 5.24
C ILE A 497 -5.53 17.32 4.63
N LEU A 498 -6.22 16.33 4.08
CA LEU A 498 -5.59 15.14 3.55
C LEU A 498 -6.10 14.77 2.16
N VAL A 499 -5.18 14.37 1.28
CA VAL A 499 -5.47 13.68 0.02
C VAL A 499 -5.06 12.23 0.24
N SER A 500 -5.93 11.27 0.02
CA SER A 500 -5.58 9.85 0.08
C SER A 500 -6.55 8.99 -0.72
N HIS A 501 -6.03 7.91 -1.28
CA HIS A 501 -6.81 6.85 -1.91
C HIS A 501 -7.12 5.68 -0.95
N ASP A 502 -6.51 5.66 0.25
CA ASP A 502 -6.81 4.68 1.30
C ASP A 502 -8.19 4.99 1.94
N ARG A 503 -9.20 4.22 1.54
CA ARG A 503 -10.59 4.40 1.97
C ARG A 503 -10.74 4.27 3.49
N PHE A 504 -10.12 3.26 4.11
CA PHE A 504 -10.18 3.08 5.56
C PHE A 504 -9.51 4.23 6.33
N PHE A 505 -8.40 4.73 5.81
CA PHE A 505 -7.71 5.87 6.40
C PHE A 505 -8.59 7.12 6.36
N VAL A 506 -9.19 7.40 5.20
CA VAL A 506 -10.08 8.55 5.02
C VAL A 506 -11.32 8.43 5.90
N GLU A 507 -12.02 7.29 5.89
CA GLU A 507 -13.21 7.05 6.71
C GLU A 507 -12.94 7.20 8.22
N LYS A 508 -11.76 6.80 8.66
CA LYS A 508 -11.39 6.84 10.06
C LYS A 508 -10.95 8.22 10.53
N VAL A 509 -10.26 8.97 9.68
CA VAL A 509 -9.67 10.27 10.05
C VAL A 509 -10.56 11.45 9.68
N ALA A 510 -11.26 11.43 8.55
CA ALA A 510 -11.97 12.59 8.01
C ALA A 510 -13.43 12.67 8.49
N PHE A 511 -13.88 13.90 8.74
CA PHE A 511 -15.28 14.21 9.08
C PHE A 511 -15.97 15.07 8.02
N ARG A 512 -15.19 15.65 7.09
CA ARG A 512 -15.65 16.45 5.96
C ARG A 512 -14.89 16.00 4.72
N GLN A 513 -15.56 16.04 3.57
CA GLN A 513 -14.98 15.59 2.30
C GLN A 513 -15.23 16.64 1.22
N LEU A 514 -14.19 16.98 0.46
CA LEU A 514 -14.27 17.71 -0.79
C LEU A 514 -14.12 16.69 -1.93
N SER A 515 -15.23 16.39 -2.59
CA SER A 515 -15.29 15.38 -3.66
C SER A 515 -15.21 16.06 -5.02
N PHE A 516 -14.21 15.72 -5.80
CA PHE A 516 -13.99 16.16 -7.17
C PHE A 516 -14.67 15.20 -8.14
N ASP A 517 -15.46 15.72 -9.07
CA ASP A 517 -16.19 14.94 -10.09
C ASP A 517 -15.33 14.63 -11.35
N GLY A 518 -14.13 15.21 -11.44
CA GLY A 518 -13.24 15.11 -12.61
C GLY A 518 -13.68 15.94 -13.82
N LYS A 519 -14.75 16.73 -13.70
CA LYS A 519 -15.31 17.60 -14.75
C LYS A 519 -15.26 19.09 -14.36
N GLY A 520 -14.56 19.41 -13.27
CA GLY A 520 -14.42 20.75 -12.73
C GLY A 520 -15.36 21.08 -11.57
N GLY A 521 -16.28 20.21 -11.23
CA GLY A 521 -17.16 20.36 -10.07
C GLY A 521 -16.49 19.81 -8.80
N VAL A 522 -16.69 20.53 -7.69
CA VAL A 522 -16.26 20.08 -6.35
C VAL A 522 -17.43 20.23 -5.38
N THR A 523 -17.77 19.16 -4.72
CA THR A 523 -18.88 19.13 -3.74
C THR A 523 -18.34 18.90 -2.35
N GLU A 524 -18.74 19.72 -1.40
CA GLU A 524 -18.48 19.49 0.01
C GLU A 524 -19.56 18.59 0.61
N ILE A 525 -19.14 17.53 1.28
CA ILE A 525 -20.02 16.54 1.91
C ILE A 525 -19.67 16.48 3.40
N ALA A 526 -20.68 16.61 4.25
CA ALA A 526 -20.55 16.36 5.68
C ALA A 526 -20.54 14.85 5.94
N GLY A 527 -19.48 14.35 6.55
CA GLY A 527 -19.16 12.92 6.63
C GLY A 527 -18.33 12.45 5.42
N VAL A 528 -17.94 11.17 5.45
CA VAL A 528 -17.17 10.55 4.35
C VAL A 528 -18.08 9.62 3.58
N GLN A 529 -18.20 9.85 2.28
CA GLN A 529 -18.83 8.93 1.35
C GLN A 529 -17.78 8.48 0.35
N MET A 530 -17.34 7.23 0.46
CA MET A 530 -16.47 6.60 -0.53
C MET A 530 -17.34 5.74 -1.45
N ALA A 531 -17.44 6.13 -2.72
CA ALA A 531 -18.19 5.42 -3.75
C ALA A 531 -17.47 4.11 -4.14
#